data_4d7a9e4dc8299a56942fd5821079b868
#
_entry.id   4d7a9e4dc8299a56942fd5821079b868
#
_cell.length_a   1.000
_cell.length_b   1.000
_cell.length_c   1.000
_cell.angle_alpha   90.00
_cell.angle_beta   90.00
_cell.angle_gamma   90.00
#
_symmetry.space_group_name_H-M   'P 1'
#
loop_
_entity.id
_entity.type
_entity.pdbx_description
1 polymer ?
#
loop_
_entity_poly.entity_id
_entity_poly.type
_entity_poly.pdbx_seq_one_letter_code
_entity_poly.pdbx_strand_id
1 'polypeptide(L)'
;MEEKTSKYPLLDSIDSPADLRKLSIDELPRYCAEVRQYIIEQCAVNPGHLASSLGAVEIAVAVHYVYDTPSDKLIWDVGHQAYAHKIITERRDIFSTNRRLGGISGFPRMAESEYDAFGAGHSSVSVSAALGMAKAARLQGKKFKVHATAIVDGKGEPGEILGLTKT
;
A
#
# COMPACT_ATOMS: atom_id res chain seq x y z
N MET A 1 -15.15 -34.19 0.59
CA MET A 1 -14.34 -33.02 1.02
C MET A 1 -15.10 -31.80 0.51
N GLU A 2 -15.77 -31.06 1.40
CA GLU A 2 -16.38 -29.79 1.02
C GLU A 2 -15.26 -28.82 0.67
N GLU A 3 -15.24 -28.33 -0.55
CA GLU A 3 -14.41 -27.19 -0.92
C GLU A 3 -14.81 -26.03 -0.03
N LYS A 4 -13.92 -25.64 0.86
CA LYS A 4 -14.10 -24.47 1.71
C LYS A 4 -14.07 -23.25 0.79
N THR A 5 -15.24 -22.80 0.34
CA THR A 5 -15.37 -21.59 -0.49
C THR A 5 -14.71 -20.44 0.26
N SER A 6 -13.68 -19.84 -0.32
CA SER A 6 -13.00 -18.72 0.30
C SER A 6 -13.96 -17.58 0.57
N LYS A 7 -13.82 -16.94 1.74
CA LYS A 7 -14.58 -15.74 2.11
C LYS A 7 -14.21 -14.54 1.24
N TYR A 8 -12.99 -14.49 0.75
CA TYR A 8 -12.41 -13.41 -0.03
C TYR A 8 -11.75 -13.94 -1.32
N PRO A 9 -12.56 -14.40 -2.31
CA PRO A 9 -12.02 -15.13 -3.46
C PRO A 9 -11.00 -14.35 -4.28
N LEU A 10 -11.20 -13.04 -4.47
CA LEU A 10 -10.25 -12.21 -5.20
C LEU A 10 -9.03 -11.89 -4.34
N LEU A 11 -9.23 -11.50 -3.09
CA LEU A 11 -8.13 -11.20 -2.17
C LEU A 11 -7.20 -12.41 -2.00
N ASP A 12 -7.76 -13.61 -1.85
CA ASP A 12 -6.99 -14.83 -1.63
C ASP A 12 -6.25 -15.30 -2.90
N SER A 13 -6.64 -14.81 -4.07
CA SER A 13 -5.94 -15.08 -5.34
C SER A 13 -4.79 -14.13 -5.65
N ILE A 14 -4.61 -13.07 -4.85
CA ILE A 14 -3.62 -12.01 -5.09
C ILE A 14 -2.55 -12.06 -3.99
N ASP A 15 -1.38 -12.57 -4.31
CA ASP A 15 -0.25 -12.61 -3.38
C ASP A 15 0.70 -11.42 -3.56
N SER A 16 0.71 -10.82 -4.74
CA SER A 16 1.63 -9.74 -5.11
C SER A 16 0.98 -8.70 -6.04
N PRO A 17 1.59 -7.51 -6.20
CA PRO A 17 1.15 -6.55 -7.22
C PRO A 17 1.15 -7.13 -8.65
N ALA A 18 1.98 -8.12 -8.94
CA ALA A 18 2.00 -8.78 -10.24
C ALA A 18 0.70 -9.57 -10.49
N ASP A 19 0.12 -10.16 -9.45
CA ASP A 19 -1.16 -10.86 -9.56
C ASP A 19 -2.31 -9.86 -9.65
N LEU A 20 -2.27 -8.78 -8.87
CA LEU A 20 -3.26 -7.70 -8.94
C LEU A 20 -3.39 -7.15 -10.37
N ARG A 21 -2.29 -6.97 -11.09
CA ARG A 21 -2.29 -6.48 -12.48
C ARG A 21 -2.91 -7.44 -13.49
N LYS A 22 -3.22 -8.69 -13.12
CA LYS A 22 -3.93 -9.66 -13.97
C LYS A 22 -5.45 -9.49 -13.90
N LEU A 23 -5.97 -8.82 -12.89
CA LEU A 23 -7.40 -8.53 -12.77
C LEU A 23 -7.86 -7.58 -13.89
N SER A 24 -9.08 -7.75 -14.34
CA SER A 24 -9.75 -6.74 -15.17
C SER A 24 -10.09 -5.50 -14.35
N ILE A 25 -10.24 -4.36 -15.02
CA ILE A 25 -10.64 -3.10 -14.35
C ILE A 25 -11.97 -3.26 -13.63
N ASP A 26 -12.89 -4.03 -14.18
CA ASP A 26 -14.24 -4.26 -13.61
C ASP A 26 -14.20 -5.10 -12.32
N GLU A 27 -13.12 -5.85 -12.07
CA GLU A 27 -12.93 -6.63 -10.85
C GLU A 27 -12.33 -5.80 -9.70
N LEU A 28 -11.65 -4.68 -10.00
CA LEU A 28 -10.96 -3.87 -8.99
C LEU A 28 -11.90 -3.34 -7.89
N PRO A 29 -13.13 -2.87 -8.17
CA PRO A 29 -14.03 -2.44 -7.11
C PRO A 29 -14.39 -3.56 -6.14
N ARG A 30 -14.58 -4.78 -6.63
CA ARG A 30 -14.83 -5.96 -5.79
C ARG A 30 -13.59 -6.32 -4.98
N TYR A 31 -12.41 -6.30 -5.58
CA TYR A 31 -11.16 -6.52 -4.86
C TYR A 31 -10.96 -5.49 -3.74
N CYS A 32 -11.20 -4.20 -4.00
CA CYS A 32 -11.16 -3.15 -2.98
C CYS A 32 -12.14 -3.44 -1.82
N ALA A 33 -13.35 -3.90 -2.13
CA ALA A 33 -14.33 -4.24 -1.11
C ALA A 33 -13.87 -5.43 -0.23
N GLU A 34 -13.25 -6.46 -0.81
CA GLU A 34 -12.70 -7.59 -0.08
C GLU A 34 -11.52 -7.16 0.81
N VAL A 35 -10.58 -6.35 0.30
CA VAL A 35 -9.47 -5.78 1.07
C VAL A 35 -9.99 -4.95 2.24
N ARG A 36 -10.98 -4.11 2.01
CA ARG A 36 -11.62 -3.25 3.03
C ARG A 36 -12.22 -4.08 4.15
N GLN A 37 -13.01 -5.09 3.79
CA GLN A 37 -13.65 -5.96 4.77
C GLN A 37 -12.61 -6.76 5.57
N TYR A 38 -11.55 -7.24 4.91
CA TYR A 38 -10.44 -7.92 5.58
C TYR A 38 -9.75 -7.00 6.60
N ILE A 39 -9.45 -5.74 6.25
CA ILE A 39 -8.87 -4.77 7.19
C ILE A 39 -9.78 -4.54 8.40
N ILE A 40 -11.09 -4.40 8.19
CA ILE A 40 -12.07 -4.21 9.27
C ILE A 40 -12.00 -5.38 10.26
N GLU A 41 -12.03 -6.61 9.76
CA GLU A 41 -12.00 -7.82 10.60
C GLU A 41 -10.68 -7.98 11.35
N GLN A 42 -9.55 -7.73 10.68
CA GLN A 42 -8.24 -7.77 11.33
C GLN A 42 -8.13 -6.70 12.43
N CYS A 43 -8.60 -5.49 12.17
CA CYS A 43 -8.57 -4.41 13.16
C CYS A 43 -9.57 -4.60 14.29
N ALA A 44 -10.64 -5.35 14.11
CA ALA A 44 -11.58 -5.72 15.18
C ALA A 44 -10.92 -6.62 16.25
N VAL A 45 -9.98 -7.47 15.82
CA VAL A 45 -9.22 -8.36 16.71
C VAL A 45 -7.92 -7.75 17.19
N ASN A 46 -7.25 -7.01 16.32
CA ASN A 46 -5.95 -6.37 16.57
C ASN A 46 -6.02 -4.88 16.21
N PRO A 47 -6.40 -4.01 17.16
CA PRO A 47 -6.66 -2.60 16.89
C PRO A 47 -5.49 -1.86 16.22
N GLY A 48 -5.83 -1.01 15.25
CA GLY A 48 -4.84 -0.26 14.46
C GLY A 48 -5.41 0.99 13.80
N HIS A 49 -4.75 1.46 12.76
CA HIS A 49 -5.11 2.65 11.99
C HIS A 49 -6.24 2.34 11.00
N LEU A 50 -7.46 2.13 11.51
CA LEU A 50 -8.59 1.66 10.71
C LEU A 50 -9.07 2.71 9.71
N ALA A 51 -9.52 3.87 10.18
CA ALA A 51 -10.17 4.88 9.33
C ALA A 51 -9.26 5.37 8.20
N SER A 52 -8.02 5.72 8.52
CA SER A 52 -7.03 6.17 7.53
C SER A 52 -6.72 5.10 6.49
N SER A 53 -6.63 3.82 6.92
CA SER A 53 -6.36 2.71 5.99
C SER A 53 -7.56 2.42 5.09
N LEU A 54 -8.78 2.49 5.60
CA LEU A 54 -9.99 2.34 4.79
C LEU A 54 -10.13 3.44 3.73
N GLY A 55 -9.76 4.67 4.06
CA GLY A 55 -9.77 5.80 3.11
C GLY A 55 -8.73 5.70 2.00
N ALA A 56 -7.74 4.82 2.12
CA ALA A 56 -6.65 4.69 1.15
C ALA A 56 -6.66 3.36 0.36
N VAL A 57 -7.69 2.52 0.48
CA VAL A 57 -7.73 1.21 -0.20
C VAL A 57 -7.66 1.37 -1.71
N GLU A 58 -8.53 2.19 -2.30
CA GLU A 58 -8.60 2.40 -3.74
C GLU A 58 -7.30 3.03 -4.28
N ILE A 59 -6.71 3.94 -3.53
CA ILE A 59 -5.41 4.56 -3.89
C ILE A 59 -4.31 3.49 -3.92
N ALA A 60 -4.23 2.64 -2.89
CA ALA A 60 -3.25 1.57 -2.84
C ALA A 60 -3.42 0.59 -4.01
N VAL A 61 -4.65 0.16 -4.27
CA VAL A 61 -4.98 -0.74 -5.39
C VAL A 61 -4.61 -0.09 -6.72
N ALA A 62 -5.02 1.15 -6.96
CA ALA A 62 -4.77 1.84 -8.22
C ALA A 62 -3.26 2.03 -8.49
N VAL A 63 -2.49 2.42 -7.47
CA VAL A 63 -1.04 2.60 -7.61
C VAL A 63 -0.36 1.28 -7.95
N HIS A 64 -0.66 0.20 -7.22
CA HIS A 64 -0.05 -1.11 -7.49
C HIS A 64 -0.53 -1.76 -8.78
N TYR A 65 -1.71 -1.38 -9.26
CA TYR A 65 -2.24 -1.83 -10.55
C TYR A 65 -1.56 -1.15 -11.74
N VAL A 66 -1.32 0.17 -11.64
CA VAL A 66 -0.80 0.99 -12.74
C VAL A 66 0.72 1.00 -12.81
N TYR A 67 1.40 0.96 -11.66
CA TYR A 67 2.85 1.11 -11.58
C TYR A 67 3.56 -0.20 -11.26
N ASP A 68 4.78 -0.33 -11.76
CA ASP A 68 5.60 -1.55 -11.59
C ASP A 68 6.37 -1.52 -10.27
N THR A 69 5.64 -1.62 -9.15
CA THR A 69 6.25 -1.76 -7.83
C THR A 69 6.80 -3.18 -7.64
N PRO A 70 7.97 -3.34 -6.98
CA PRO A 70 8.77 -2.35 -6.26
C PRO A 70 9.80 -1.60 -7.13
N SER A 71 9.86 -1.83 -8.45
CA SER A 71 10.76 -1.08 -9.35
C SER A 71 10.42 0.41 -9.27
N ASP A 72 9.18 0.78 -9.54
CA ASP A 72 8.64 2.11 -9.23
C ASP A 72 8.47 2.26 -7.71
N LYS A 73 8.83 3.43 -7.17
CA LYS A 73 8.87 3.67 -5.73
C LYS A 73 7.62 4.36 -5.24
N LEU A 74 6.96 3.78 -4.24
CA LEU A 74 5.81 4.37 -3.54
C LEU A 74 6.22 4.78 -2.13
N ILE A 75 6.01 6.05 -1.81
CA ILE A 75 6.29 6.62 -0.49
C ILE A 75 4.97 7.07 0.14
N TRP A 76 4.66 6.55 1.29
CA TRP A 76 3.49 6.93 2.09
C TRP A 76 3.86 8.06 3.04
N ASP A 77 3.13 9.17 2.97
CA ASP A 77 3.27 10.21 4.00
C ASP A 77 2.66 9.72 5.31
N VAL A 78 3.31 9.93 6.43
CA VAL A 78 3.03 9.30 7.73
C VAL A 78 3.09 7.76 7.65
N GLY A 79 2.35 7.13 6.73
CA GLY A 79 2.31 5.69 6.51
C GLY A 79 1.28 4.92 7.36
N HIS A 80 0.47 5.61 8.18
CA HIS A 80 -0.58 4.97 8.97
C HIS A 80 -1.78 4.47 8.11
N GLN A 81 -1.87 4.89 6.86
CA GLN A 81 -2.87 4.49 5.86
C GLN A 81 -2.41 3.31 4.98
N ALA A 82 -1.26 2.68 5.28
CA ALA A 82 -0.61 1.73 4.39
C ALA A 82 -1.05 0.26 4.57
N TYR A 83 -2.21 -0.03 5.21
CA TYR A 83 -2.61 -1.42 5.45
C TYR A 83 -2.95 -2.17 4.16
N ALA A 84 -3.70 -1.53 3.24
CA ALA A 84 -3.96 -2.12 1.93
C ALA A 84 -2.66 -2.37 1.15
N HIS A 85 -1.71 -1.42 1.18
CA HIS A 85 -0.38 -1.60 0.61
C HIS A 85 0.32 -2.86 1.16
N LYS A 86 0.33 -3.07 2.47
CA LYS A 86 0.94 -4.27 3.07
C LYS A 86 0.27 -5.56 2.63
N ILE A 87 -1.06 -5.57 2.56
CA ILE A 87 -1.85 -6.73 2.14
C ILE A 87 -1.55 -7.08 0.67
N ILE A 88 -1.48 -6.09 -0.22
CA ILE A 88 -1.18 -6.27 -1.64
C ILE A 88 0.27 -6.72 -1.88
N THR A 89 1.18 -6.36 -0.97
CA THR A 89 2.62 -6.59 -1.09
C THR A 89 3.11 -7.71 -0.17
N GLU A 90 2.57 -8.92 -0.36
CA GLU A 90 3.06 -10.20 0.18
C GLU A 90 2.91 -10.38 1.70
N ARG A 91 2.21 -9.48 2.40
CA ARG A 91 2.05 -9.52 3.86
C ARG A 91 0.63 -9.85 4.33
N ARG A 92 -0.26 -10.29 3.42
CA ARG A 92 -1.64 -10.66 3.75
C ARG A 92 -1.69 -11.74 4.83
N ASP A 93 -0.97 -12.82 4.64
CA ASP A 93 -1.06 -14.01 5.51
C ASP A 93 -0.53 -13.76 6.92
N ILE A 94 0.40 -12.82 7.05
CA ILE A 94 0.98 -12.42 8.34
C ILE A 94 0.35 -11.12 8.88
N PHE A 95 -0.66 -10.55 8.21
CA PHE A 95 -1.24 -9.27 8.60
C PHE A 95 -1.90 -9.29 9.98
N SER A 96 -2.34 -10.44 10.46
CA SER A 96 -2.84 -10.65 11.83
C SER A 96 -1.81 -10.33 12.91
N THR A 97 -0.52 -10.26 12.56
CA THR A 97 0.58 -9.88 13.47
C THR A 97 0.90 -8.38 13.45
N ASN A 98 0.15 -7.59 12.66
CA ASN A 98 0.39 -6.16 12.50
C ASN A 98 0.38 -5.44 13.85
N ARG A 99 1.41 -4.65 14.16
CA ARG A 99 1.61 -3.92 15.43
C ARG A 99 1.81 -4.80 16.67
N ARG A 100 1.99 -6.11 16.53
CA ARG A 100 2.33 -6.99 17.65
C ARG A 100 3.85 -7.12 17.79
N LEU A 101 4.29 -7.41 19.00
CA LEU A 101 5.70 -7.67 19.26
C LEU A 101 6.16 -8.89 18.42
N GLY A 102 7.23 -8.72 17.66
CA GLY A 102 7.73 -9.74 16.73
C GLY A 102 6.92 -9.88 15.42
N GLY A 103 5.84 -9.11 15.26
CA GLY A 103 5.06 -9.06 14.04
C GLY A 103 5.46 -7.91 13.12
N ILE A 104 4.61 -7.66 12.09
CA ILE A 104 4.85 -6.58 11.14
C ILE A 104 4.53 -5.21 11.73
N SER A 105 5.23 -4.18 11.24
CA SER A 105 5.06 -2.79 11.65
C SER A 105 3.70 -2.23 11.24
N GLY A 106 3.13 -1.34 12.03
CA GLY A 106 1.95 -0.57 11.66
C GLY A 106 2.19 0.53 10.62
N PHE A 107 3.45 0.74 10.23
CA PHE A 107 3.92 1.71 9.24
C PHE A 107 4.80 1.01 8.21
N PRO A 108 5.02 1.58 7.00
CA PRO A 108 6.03 1.09 6.08
C PRO A 108 7.40 1.02 6.74
N ARG A 109 8.12 -0.08 6.51
CA ARG A 109 9.43 -0.33 7.08
C ARG A 109 10.33 -1.03 6.07
N MET A 110 11.37 -0.37 5.61
CA MET A 110 12.30 -0.86 4.58
C MET A 110 12.94 -2.22 4.93
N ALA A 111 13.14 -2.51 6.21
CA ALA A 111 13.68 -3.81 6.66
C ALA A 111 12.63 -4.94 6.63
N GLU A 112 11.36 -4.64 6.35
CA GLU A 112 10.25 -5.59 6.35
C GLU A 112 9.90 -6.06 4.94
N SER A 113 10.00 -5.16 3.95
CA SER A 113 9.63 -5.45 2.57
C SER A 113 10.35 -4.52 1.59
N GLU A 114 10.72 -5.04 0.42
CA GLU A 114 11.27 -4.24 -0.68
C GLU A 114 10.25 -3.25 -1.28
N TYR A 115 8.97 -3.49 -1.06
CA TYR A 115 7.89 -2.59 -1.46
C TYR A 115 7.79 -1.34 -0.58
N ASP A 116 8.36 -1.37 0.62
CA ASP A 116 8.43 -0.24 1.53
C ASP A 116 9.65 0.64 1.16
N ALA A 117 9.51 1.44 0.12
CA ALA A 117 10.61 2.24 -0.44
C ALA A 117 11.18 3.28 0.55
N PHE A 118 10.40 3.66 1.58
CA PHE A 118 10.81 4.61 2.61
C PHE A 118 10.10 4.30 3.93
N GLY A 119 10.84 4.33 5.04
CA GLY A 119 10.27 4.22 6.37
C GLY A 119 9.64 5.55 6.79
N ALA A 120 8.39 5.51 7.24
CA ALA A 120 7.66 6.70 7.63
C ALA A 120 7.06 6.56 9.04
N GLY A 121 6.54 7.63 9.60
CA GLY A 121 5.93 7.72 10.93
C GLY A 121 5.61 9.17 11.28
N HIS A 122 6.23 10.12 10.57
CA HIS A 122 5.97 11.55 10.68
C HIS A 122 5.41 12.08 9.37
N SER A 123 4.56 13.09 9.45
CA SER A 123 3.98 13.77 8.29
C SER A 123 5.00 14.66 7.57
N SER A 124 4.67 15.01 6.33
CA SER A 124 5.39 15.97 5.50
C SER A 124 6.80 15.54 5.05
N VAL A 125 7.12 14.25 5.14
CA VAL A 125 8.43 13.72 4.70
C VAL A 125 8.39 13.13 3.28
N SER A 126 7.23 12.75 2.79
CA SER A 126 7.07 12.00 1.54
C SER A 126 7.54 12.79 0.32
N VAL A 127 7.22 14.06 0.23
CA VAL A 127 7.57 14.92 -0.93
C VAL A 127 9.07 15.10 -1.03
N SER A 128 9.75 15.42 0.07
CA SER A 128 11.21 15.59 0.08
C SER A 128 11.96 14.28 -0.20
N ALA A 129 11.48 13.16 0.37
CA ALA A 129 12.03 11.84 0.12
C ALA A 129 11.85 11.43 -1.35
N ALA A 130 10.65 11.65 -1.92
CA ALA A 130 10.38 11.36 -3.33
C ALA A 130 11.24 12.19 -4.27
N LEU A 131 11.39 13.48 -4.00
CA LEU A 131 12.26 14.37 -4.78
C LEU A 131 13.72 13.91 -4.72
N GLY A 132 14.20 13.55 -3.53
CA GLY A 132 15.56 13.02 -3.34
C GLY A 132 15.79 11.74 -4.15
N MET A 133 14.86 10.78 -4.08
CA MET A 133 14.95 9.53 -4.86
C MET A 133 14.90 9.77 -6.36
N ALA A 134 13.98 10.62 -6.84
CA ALA A 134 13.87 10.95 -8.26
C ALA A 134 15.14 11.63 -8.79
N LYS A 135 15.73 12.54 -8.02
CA LYS A 135 16.99 13.18 -8.37
C LYS A 135 18.16 12.20 -8.38
N ALA A 136 18.24 11.33 -7.39
CA ALA A 136 19.28 10.28 -7.32
C ALA A 136 19.16 9.31 -8.49
N ALA A 137 17.95 8.88 -8.84
CA ALA A 137 17.70 8.02 -10.00
C ALA A 137 18.21 8.65 -11.29
N ARG A 138 17.88 9.94 -11.51
CA ARG A 138 18.36 10.70 -12.67
C ARG A 138 19.90 10.78 -12.73
N LEU A 139 20.55 11.07 -11.61
CA LEU A 139 22.02 11.17 -11.55
C LEU A 139 22.70 9.82 -11.81
N GLN A 140 22.05 8.72 -11.43
CA GLN A 140 22.54 7.34 -11.64
C GLN A 140 22.12 6.75 -12.99
N GLY A 141 21.40 7.48 -13.84
CA GLY A 141 20.88 6.97 -15.11
C GLY A 141 19.81 5.89 -14.96
N LYS A 142 19.23 5.73 -13.77
CA LYS A 142 18.16 4.76 -13.50
C LYS A 142 16.80 5.29 -13.97
N LYS A 143 15.99 4.40 -14.54
CA LYS A 143 14.65 4.73 -15.04
C LYS A 143 13.61 4.04 -14.16
N PHE A 144 13.09 4.75 -13.17
CA PHE A 144 11.92 4.36 -12.39
C PHE A 144 11.12 5.60 -11.99
N LYS A 145 9.85 5.40 -11.70
CA LYS A 145 8.97 6.46 -11.22
C LYS A 145 8.99 6.50 -9.69
N VAL A 146 8.75 7.67 -9.13
CA VAL A 146 8.59 7.84 -7.68
C VAL A 146 7.26 8.51 -7.42
N HIS A 147 6.46 7.90 -6.59
CA HIS A 147 5.13 8.36 -6.19
C HIS A 147 5.14 8.66 -4.69
N ALA A 148 4.58 9.80 -4.31
CA ALA A 148 4.35 10.13 -2.92
C ALA A 148 2.85 10.29 -2.68
N THR A 149 2.33 9.68 -1.63
CA THR A 149 1.00 10.00 -1.13
C THR A 149 1.16 11.07 -0.06
N ALA A 150 0.41 12.16 -0.17
CA ALA A 150 0.33 13.17 0.86
C ALA A 150 -1.12 13.29 1.35
N ILE A 151 -1.32 13.41 2.67
CA ILE A 151 -2.61 13.78 3.23
C ILE A 151 -2.61 15.30 3.28
N VAL A 152 -3.42 15.91 2.42
CA VAL A 152 -3.59 17.36 2.43
C VAL A 152 -4.76 17.67 3.38
N ASP A 153 -4.48 18.39 4.43
CA ASP A 153 -5.36 19.12 5.35
C ASP A 153 -6.17 18.42 6.46
N GLY A 154 -6.02 17.20 6.75
CA GLY A 154 -6.65 16.58 7.94
C GLY A 154 -8.19 16.57 7.98
N LYS A 155 -8.88 16.94 6.91
CA LYS A 155 -10.35 16.95 6.82
C LYS A 155 -10.94 15.67 6.22
N GLY A 156 -10.11 14.66 6.01
CA GLY A 156 -10.56 13.37 5.49
C GLY A 156 -10.87 13.37 4.00
N GLU A 157 -10.48 14.40 3.27
CA GLU A 157 -10.52 14.39 1.81
C GLU A 157 -9.55 13.32 1.26
N PRO A 158 -9.88 12.66 0.15
CA PRO A 158 -8.99 11.67 -0.45
C PRO A 158 -7.64 12.31 -0.74
N GLY A 159 -6.56 11.69 -0.25
CA GLY A 159 -5.21 12.18 -0.47
C GLY A 159 -4.88 12.27 -1.96
N GLU A 160 -4.31 13.37 -2.38
CA GLU A 160 -3.79 13.52 -3.74
C GLU A 160 -2.53 12.68 -3.92
N ILE A 161 -2.47 11.93 -5.01
CA ILE A 161 -1.25 11.27 -5.44
C ILE A 161 -0.43 12.28 -6.23
N LEU A 162 0.61 12.82 -5.60
CA LEU A 162 1.58 13.64 -6.31
C LEU A 162 2.55 12.72 -7.07
N GLY A 163 2.27 12.54 -8.35
CA GLY A 163 3.18 11.86 -9.26
C GLY A 163 4.32 12.80 -9.68
N LEU A 164 5.52 12.58 -9.16
CA LEU A 164 6.72 13.23 -9.67
C LEU A 164 7.28 12.41 -10.83
N THR A 165 6.59 12.46 -11.97
CA THR A 165 7.11 11.89 -13.21
C THR A 165 7.92 12.95 -13.94
N LYS A 166 9.19 12.67 -14.25
CA LYS A 166 9.88 13.34 -15.32
C LYS A 166 10.34 12.31 -16.34
N THR A 167 9.77 12.44 -17.53
CA THR A 167 10.27 11.85 -18.78
C THR A 167 11.72 12.22 -19.03
#